data_81bfc938a1e0b345b02db64d8e3f4ebe
#
_entry.id   81bfc938a1e0b345b02db64d8e3f4ebe
#
_cell.length_a   1.000
_cell.length_b   1.000
_cell.length_c   1.000
_cell.angle_alpha   90.00
_cell.angle_beta   90.00
_cell.angle_gamma   90.00
#
_symmetry.space_group_name_H-M   'P 1'
#
loop_
_entity.id
_entity.type
_entity.pdbx_description
1 polymer ?
#
loop_
_entity_poly.entity_id
_entity_poly.type
_entity_poly.pdbx_seq_one_letter_code
_entity_poly.pdbx_strand_id
1 'polypeptide(L)'
;MKKTVYCAGDMLKKGSILLREQEARDLRYIGCKVYSPIEDKSINDKSNQTEDSNNNLAERIVRNDTRGILESDIIVIEPHENALGTMVELGQIKGYKDCARELENIIERVVKLKGNDSQAVNRLSIELHLLIKKLDKKVYPHLEDIRRTNIPECGDRRSWSINQYVYGVCLDLTEGKGFYEWDEILEELKKENN
;
A
#
# COMPACT_ATOMS: atom_id res chain seq x y z
N MET A 1 8.56 11.26 -14.27
CA MET A 1 7.07 11.16 -14.30
C MET A 1 6.56 11.27 -12.88
N LYS A 2 5.42 11.96 -12.66
CA LYS A 2 4.83 12.07 -11.31
C LYS A 2 4.43 10.69 -10.81
N LYS A 3 4.85 10.32 -9.60
CA LYS A 3 4.47 9.07 -8.93
C LYS A 3 2.99 9.07 -8.55
N THR A 4 2.35 7.93 -8.70
CA THR A 4 0.98 7.72 -8.21
C THR A 4 1.05 7.02 -6.85
N VAL A 5 0.38 7.60 -5.86
CA VAL A 5 0.32 7.10 -4.48
C VAL A 5 -1.08 6.60 -4.18
N TYR A 6 -1.21 5.37 -3.72
CA TYR A 6 -2.41 4.85 -3.08
C TYR A 6 -2.39 5.27 -1.61
N CYS A 7 -3.40 5.99 -1.15
CA CYS A 7 -3.48 6.49 0.23
C CYS A 7 -4.63 5.80 0.96
N ALA A 8 -4.31 4.87 1.86
CA ALA A 8 -5.24 4.01 2.56
C ALA A 8 -5.27 4.25 4.07
N GLY A 9 -6.45 4.15 4.66
CA GLY A 9 -6.64 4.25 6.10
C GLY A 9 -8.11 4.22 6.48
N ASP A 10 -8.41 4.34 7.78
CA ASP A 10 -9.79 4.41 8.26
C ASP A 10 -10.53 5.63 7.66
N MET A 11 -11.74 5.39 7.19
CA MET A 11 -12.64 6.42 6.65
C MET A 11 -14.05 6.33 7.23
N LEU A 12 -14.22 5.65 8.35
CA LEU A 12 -15.54 5.44 8.97
C LEU A 12 -15.88 6.53 10.00
N LYS A 13 -14.86 7.22 10.53
CA LYS A 13 -15.03 8.31 11.51
C LYS A 13 -14.72 9.66 10.88
N LYS A 14 -15.41 10.71 11.32
CA LYS A 14 -15.18 12.07 10.81
C LYS A 14 -13.73 12.53 10.97
N GLY A 15 -13.09 12.22 12.09
CA GLY A 15 -11.68 12.54 12.31
C GLY A 15 -10.76 11.82 11.31
N SER A 16 -11.00 10.54 11.07
CA SER A 16 -10.24 9.74 10.11
C SER A 16 -10.42 10.27 8.67
N ILE A 17 -11.64 10.68 8.31
CA ILE A 17 -11.92 11.31 7.02
C ILE A 17 -11.08 12.57 6.83
N LEU A 18 -11.09 13.47 7.82
CA LEU A 18 -10.31 14.72 7.77
C LEU A 18 -8.81 14.47 7.65
N LEU A 19 -8.31 13.45 8.34
CA LEU A 19 -6.91 13.03 8.25
C LEU A 19 -6.59 12.53 6.82
N ARG A 20 -7.39 11.62 6.26
CA ARG A 20 -7.22 11.14 4.86
C ARG A 20 -7.24 12.27 3.84
N GLU A 21 -8.15 13.23 4.00
CA GLU A 21 -8.20 14.42 3.14
C GLU A 21 -6.95 15.28 3.27
N GLN A 22 -6.41 15.45 4.49
CA GLN A 22 -5.18 16.19 4.71
C GLN A 22 -3.99 15.49 4.04
N GLU A 23 -3.82 14.20 4.27
CA GLU A 23 -2.77 13.39 3.66
C GLU A 23 -2.81 13.46 2.12
N ALA A 24 -3.99 13.32 1.55
CA ALA A 24 -4.15 13.44 0.10
C ALA A 24 -3.76 14.84 -0.42
N ARG A 25 -4.07 15.91 0.32
CA ARG A 25 -3.65 17.27 -0.02
C ARG A 25 -2.13 17.42 0.05
N ASP A 26 -1.50 16.94 1.13
CA ASP A 26 -0.05 17.04 1.32
C ASP A 26 0.72 16.28 0.24
N LEU A 27 0.28 15.07 -0.08
CA LEU A 27 0.87 14.28 -1.17
C LEU A 27 0.76 14.97 -2.53
N ARG A 28 -0.38 15.61 -2.82
CA ARG A 28 -0.57 16.40 -4.05
C ARG A 28 0.29 17.65 -4.05
N TYR A 29 0.43 18.32 -2.91
CA TYR A 29 1.27 19.50 -2.77
C TYR A 29 2.74 19.22 -3.12
N ILE A 30 3.25 18.05 -2.77
CA ILE A 30 4.61 17.61 -3.15
C ILE A 30 4.69 17.03 -4.56
N GLY A 31 3.62 17.09 -5.36
CA GLY A 31 3.61 16.75 -6.77
C GLY A 31 3.17 15.33 -7.11
N CYS A 32 2.75 14.52 -6.15
CA CYS A 32 2.22 13.17 -6.42
C CYS A 32 0.83 13.23 -7.08
N LYS A 33 0.52 12.18 -7.84
CA LYS A 33 -0.87 11.81 -8.13
C LYS A 33 -1.36 10.96 -6.96
N VAL A 34 -2.60 11.14 -6.53
CA VAL A 34 -3.15 10.40 -5.38
C VAL A 34 -4.42 9.69 -5.77
N TYR A 35 -4.47 8.39 -5.53
CA TYR A 35 -5.70 7.63 -5.43
C TYR A 35 -6.03 7.45 -3.94
N SER A 36 -7.15 8.01 -3.52
CA SER A 36 -7.68 7.86 -2.16
C SER A 36 -9.08 7.25 -2.26
N PRO A 37 -9.36 6.07 -1.67
CA PRO A 37 -10.66 5.42 -1.75
C PRO A 37 -11.82 6.29 -1.30
N ILE A 38 -11.59 7.21 -0.34
CA ILE A 38 -12.64 8.12 0.15
C ILE A 38 -13.12 9.10 -0.92
N GLU A 39 -12.28 9.45 -1.89
CA GLU A 39 -12.59 10.36 -2.99
C GLU A 39 -13.26 9.66 -4.18
N ASP A 40 -13.26 8.33 -4.22
CA ASP A 40 -13.90 7.57 -5.30
C ASP A 40 -15.42 7.59 -5.12
N LYS A 41 -16.06 8.56 -5.78
CA LYS A 41 -17.52 8.75 -5.74
C LYS A 41 -18.30 7.55 -6.28
N SER A 42 -17.69 6.69 -7.09
CA SER A 42 -18.36 5.50 -7.62
C SER A 42 -18.66 4.46 -6.53
N ILE A 43 -17.95 4.52 -5.40
CA ILE A 43 -18.10 3.59 -4.26
C ILE A 43 -18.38 4.32 -2.93
N ASN A 44 -18.09 5.61 -2.81
CA ASN A 44 -18.21 6.36 -1.56
C ASN A 44 -19.13 7.59 -1.60
N ASP A 45 -19.96 7.74 -2.63
CA ASP A 45 -20.97 8.82 -2.67
C ASP A 45 -22.18 8.47 -1.80
N LYS A 46 -22.03 8.67 -0.49
CA LYS A 46 -23.09 8.39 0.49
C LYS A 46 -24.27 9.37 0.43
N SER A 47 -24.12 10.51 -0.24
CA SER A 47 -25.18 11.52 -0.38
C SER A 47 -26.19 11.16 -1.48
N ASN A 48 -25.77 10.33 -2.44
CA ASN A 48 -26.57 9.93 -3.59
C ASN A 48 -26.77 8.41 -3.68
N GLN A 49 -26.77 7.72 -2.55
CA GLN A 49 -26.99 6.28 -2.52
C GLN A 49 -28.45 5.96 -2.88
N THR A 50 -28.63 5.15 -3.90
CA THR A 50 -29.89 4.54 -4.30
C THR A 50 -29.77 3.02 -4.20
N GLU A 51 -30.90 2.30 -4.28
CA GLU A 51 -30.90 0.85 -4.31
C GLU A 51 -30.03 0.32 -5.47
N ASP A 52 -30.13 0.94 -6.64
CA ASP A 52 -29.32 0.60 -7.82
C ASP A 52 -27.82 0.92 -7.61
N SER A 53 -27.48 2.04 -6.97
CA SER A 53 -26.08 2.40 -6.70
C SER A 53 -25.42 1.50 -5.67
N ASN A 54 -26.22 0.82 -4.82
CA ASN A 54 -25.73 -0.12 -3.82
C ASN A 54 -25.61 -1.55 -4.38
N ASN A 55 -26.12 -1.82 -5.57
CA ASN A 55 -26.02 -3.13 -6.18
C ASN A 55 -24.56 -3.49 -6.44
N ASN A 56 -24.12 -4.64 -5.93
CA ASN A 56 -22.74 -5.13 -5.97
C ASN A 56 -21.72 -4.10 -5.45
N LEU A 57 -22.07 -3.30 -4.45
CA LEU A 57 -21.19 -2.26 -3.92
C LEU A 57 -19.92 -2.86 -3.31
N ALA A 58 -20.03 -3.94 -2.54
CA ALA A 58 -18.90 -4.60 -1.90
C ALA A 58 -17.87 -5.10 -2.94
N GLU A 59 -18.36 -5.74 -4.00
CA GLU A 59 -17.50 -6.23 -5.09
C GLU A 59 -16.85 -5.08 -5.87
N ARG A 60 -17.57 -3.96 -6.04
CA ARG A 60 -17.00 -2.75 -6.67
C ARG A 60 -15.91 -2.12 -5.83
N ILE A 61 -16.10 -2.02 -4.50
CA ILE A 61 -15.09 -1.54 -3.57
C ILE A 61 -13.81 -2.39 -3.72
N VAL A 62 -13.93 -3.70 -3.54
CA VAL A 62 -12.79 -4.62 -3.68
C VAL A 62 -12.08 -4.44 -5.03
N ARG A 63 -12.83 -4.41 -6.13
CA ARG A 63 -12.26 -4.26 -7.46
C ARG A 63 -11.55 -2.92 -7.66
N ASN A 64 -12.14 -1.81 -7.20
CA ASN A 64 -11.58 -0.48 -7.38
C ASN A 64 -10.33 -0.28 -6.52
N ASP A 65 -10.38 -0.67 -5.25
CA ASP A 65 -9.25 -0.52 -4.34
C ASP A 65 -8.09 -1.45 -4.73
N THR A 66 -8.37 -2.71 -5.08
CA THR A 66 -7.36 -3.62 -5.64
C THR A 66 -6.70 -3.03 -6.89
N ARG A 67 -7.50 -2.45 -7.81
CA ARG A 67 -6.96 -1.77 -8.99
C ARG A 67 -6.10 -0.57 -8.60
N GLY A 68 -6.57 0.26 -7.67
CA GLY A 68 -5.82 1.40 -7.13
C GLY A 68 -4.45 0.99 -6.58
N ILE A 69 -4.40 -0.07 -5.77
CA ILE A 69 -3.15 -0.65 -5.26
C ILE A 69 -2.22 -1.06 -6.41
N LEU A 70 -2.73 -1.83 -7.38
CA LEU A 70 -1.92 -2.36 -8.49
C LEU A 70 -1.44 -1.29 -9.47
N GLU A 71 -2.21 -0.23 -9.70
CA GLU A 71 -1.88 0.87 -10.62
C GLU A 71 -1.01 1.97 -9.97
N SER A 72 -0.90 1.99 -8.65
CA SER A 72 -0.05 2.94 -7.94
C SER A 72 1.41 2.51 -7.95
N ASP A 73 2.32 3.49 -7.91
CA ASP A 73 3.76 3.26 -7.77
C ASP A 73 4.15 3.02 -6.30
N ILE A 74 3.43 3.66 -5.39
CA ILE A 74 3.74 3.75 -3.96
C ILE A 74 2.44 3.57 -3.17
N ILE A 75 2.55 2.93 -2.02
CA ILE A 75 1.45 2.76 -1.07
C ILE A 75 1.78 3.53 0.21
N VAL A 76 0.91 4.42 0.62
CA VAL A 76 0.88 5.03 1.96
C VAL A 76 -0.33 4.46 2.68
N ILE A 77 -0.12 3.86 3.85
CA ILE A 77 -1.18 3.11 4.54
C ILE A 77 -1.13 3.30 6.05
N GLU A 78 -2.28 3.66 6.64
CA GLU A 78 -2.43 3.70 8.09
C GLU A 78 -3.27 2.50 8.59
N PRO A 79 -2.63 1.41 9.03
CA PRO A 79 -3.34 0.33 9.68
C PRO A 79 -3.84 0.79 11.05
N HIS A 80 -5.13 0.62 11.30
CA HIS A 80 -5.77 0.99 12.56
C HIS A 80 -6.69 -0.13 13.03
N GLU A 81 -6.81 -0.34 14.35
CA GLU A 81 -7.57 -1.45 14.93
C GLU A 81 -9.03 -1.57 14.44
N ASN A 82 -9.66 -0.45 14.08
CA ASN A 82 -11.02 -0.41 13.59
C ASN A 82 -11.12 -0.34 12.05
N ALA A 83 -10.00 -0.22 11.33
CA ALA A 83 -9.96 -0.12 9.88
C ALA A 83 -9.83 -1.50 9.23
N LEU A 84 -10.86 -2.32 9.33
CA LEU A 84 -10.83 -3.71 8.83
C LEU A 84 -10.53 -3.78 7.33
N GLY A 85 -11.09 -2.88 6.52
CA GLY A 85 -10.80 -2.79 5.09
C GLY A 85 -9.31 -2.55 4.84
N THR A 86 -8.73 -1.58 5.53
CA THR A 86 -7.30 -1.26 5.44
C THR A 86 -6.41 -2.42 5.88
N MET A 87 -6.85 -3.22 6.88
CA MET A 87 -6.12 -4.43 7.27
C MET A 87 -6.14 -5.50 6.18
N VAL A 88 -7.24 -5.64 5.44
CA VAL A 88 -7.33 -6.54 4.28
C VAL A 88 -6.42 -6.05 3.15
N GLU A 89 -6.41 -4.75 2.87
CA GLU A 89 -5.50 -4.13 1.88
C GLU A 89 -4.03 -4.35 2.24
N LEU A 90 -3.65 -4.16 3.52
CA LEU A 90 -2.30 -4.42 4.00
C LEU A 90 -1.89 -5.89 3.77
N GLY A 91 -2.79 -6.84 4.08
CA GLY A 91 -2.57 -8.25 3.83
C GLY A 91 -2.44 -8.58 2.34
N GLN A 92 -3.23 -7.92 1.48
CA GLN A 92 -3.16 -8.05 0.03
C GLN A 92 -1.81 -7.54 -0.51
N ILE A 93 -1.36 -6.37 -0.04
CA ILE A 93 -0.06 -5.78 -0.41
C ILE A 93 1.09 -6.70 0.02
N LYS A 94 1.03 -7.25 1.24
CA LYS A 94 1.99 -8.25 1.72
C LYS A 94 2.03 -9.48 0.80
N GLY A 95 0.87 -10.02 0.44
CA GLY A 95 0.77 -11.17 -0.47
C GLY A 95 1.36 -10.87 -1.86
N TYR A 96 1.15 -9.68 -2.40
CA TYR A 96 1.76 -9.25 -3.66
C TYR A 96 3.28 -9.18 -3.57
N LYS A 97 3.82 -8.61 -2.49
CA LYS A 97 5.27 -8.52 -2.28
C LYS A 97 5.92 -9.90 -2.11
N ASP A 98 5.28 -10.81 -1.39
CA ASP A 98 5.76 -12.19 -1.27
C ASP A 98 5.74 -12.91 -2.62
N CYS A 99 4.68 -12.75 -3.39
CA CYS A 99 4.60 -13.31 -4.74
C CYS A 99 5.71 -12.75 -5.65
N ALA A 100 5.99 -11.44 -5.59
CA ALA A 100 7.08 -10.84 -6.34
C ALA A 100 8.44 -11.45 -5.98
N ARG A 101 8.74 -11.59 -4.67
CA ARG A 101 9.97 -12.23 -4.18
C ARG A 101 10.13 -13.68 -4.68
N GLU A 102 9.05 -14.45 -4.67
CA GLU A 102 9.09 -15.84 -5.20
C GLU A 102 9.31 -15.88 -6.71
N LEU A 103 8.70 -14.97 -7.47
CA LEU A 103 8.92 -14.86 -8.91
C LEU A 103 10.37 -14.51 -9.24
N GLU A 104 11.00 -13.59 -8.49
CA GLU A 104 12.43 -13.28 -8.63
C GLU A 104 13.31 -14.49 -8.39
N ASN A 105 13.05 -15.26 -7.32
CA ASN A 105 13.77 -16.50 -7.03
C ASN A 105 13.63 -17.54 -8.16
N ILE A 106 12.45 -17.64 -8.79
CA ILE A 106 12.21 -18.55 -9.91
C ILE A 106 13.00 -18.09 -11.13
N ILE A 107 12.97 -16.80 -11.46
CA ILE A 107 13.72 -16.24 -12.59
C ILE A 107 15.22 -16.52 -12.44
N GLU A 108 15.79 -16.23 -11.27
CA GLU A 108 17.20 -16.50 -11.02
C GLU A 108 17.58 -17.98 -11.22
N ARG A 109 16.72 -18.90 -10.75
CA ARG A 109 16.96 -20.35 -10.96
C ARG A 109 16.89 -20.73 -12.42
N VAL A 110 15.91 -20.23 -13.16
CA VAL A 110 15.75 -20.53 -14.60
C VAL A 110 16.92 -19.99 -15.41
N VAL A 111 17.38 -18.76 -15.12
CA VAL A 111 18.53 -18.14 -15.78
C VAL A 111 19.81 -18.96 -15.54
N LYS A 112 20.03 -19.40 -14.28
CA LYS A 112 21.20 -20.23 -13.93
C LYS A 112 21.20 -21.61 -14.63
N LEU A 113 20.04 -22.21 -14.88
CA LEU A 113 19.93 -23.56 -15.45
C LEU A 113 20.06 -23.61 -16.97
N LYS A 114 19.75 -22.56 -17.71
CA LYS A 114 19.59 -22.64 -19.17
C LYS A 114 20.69 -22.01 -20.01
N GLY A 115 21.67 -21.33 -19.44
CA GLY A 115 22.59 -20.56 -20.28
C GLY A 115 21.82 -19.59 -21.21
N ASN A 116 22.46 -18.56 -21.70
CA ASN A 116 21.83 -17.35 -22.28
C ASN A 116 21.11 -17.49 -23.63
N ASP A 117 20.75 -18.68 -24.15
CA ASP A 117 20.56 -18.87 -25.59
C ASP A 117 19.12 -19.05 -26.11
N SER A 118 18.07 -18.83 -25.32
CA SER A 118 16.72 -18.96 -25.89
C SER A 118 15.98 -17.61 -25.89
N GLN A 119 15.64 -17.14 -27.08
CA GLN A 119 14.82 -15.93 -27.30
C GLN A 119 13.47 -15.99 -26.54
N ALA A 120 12.93 -17.19 -26.34
CA ALA A 120 11.71 -17.42 -25.55
C ALA A 120 11.93 -17.18 -24.05
N VAL A 121 13.08 -17.60 -23.49
CA VAL A 121 13.45 -17.37 -22.09
C VAL A 121 13.62 -15.88 -21.83
N ASN A 122 14.25 -15.16 -22.73
CA ASN A 122 14.43 -13.71 -22.60
C ASN A 122 13.09 -12.96 -22.61
N ARG A 123 12.15 -13.31 -23.49
CA ARG A 123 10.81 -12.71 -23.54
C ARG A 123 10.04 -12.97 -22.23
N LEU A 124 10.01 -14.22 -21.77
CA LEU A 124 9.35 -14.60 -20.53
C LEU A 124 9.96 -13.87 -19.33
N SER A 125 11.29 -13.75 -19.29
CA SER A 125 11.99 -13.01 -18.25
C SER A 125 11.55 -11.54 -18.22
N ILE A 126 11.41 -10.89 -19.36
CA ILE A 126 10.94 -9.49 -19.44
C ILE A 126 9.50 -9.37 -18.91
N GLU A 127 8.59 -10.27 -19.33
CA GLU A 127 7.19 -10.27 -18.88
C GLU A 127 7.09 -10.47 -17.36
N LEU A 128 7.87 -11.40 -16.81
CA LEU A 128 7.93 -11.65 -15.37
C LEU A 128 8.48 -10.45 -14.61
N HIS A 129 9.53 -9.78 -15.08
CA HIS A 129 10.04 -8.57 -14.44
C HIS A 129 9.02 -7.42 -14.44
N LEU A 130 8.22 -7.29 -15.51
CA LEU A 130 7.14 -6.31 -15.55
C LEU A 130 6.04 -6.64 -14.52
N LEU A 131 5.72 -7.92 -14.34
CA LEU A 131 4.78 -8.37 -13.32
C LEU A 131 5.31 -8.12 -11.91
N ILE A 132 6.56 -8.48 -11.65
CA ILE A 132 7.23 -8.22 -10.36
C ILE A 132 7.17 -6.73 -10.03
N LYS A 133 7.55 -5.85 -10.96
CA LYS A 133 7.46 -4.40 -10.77
C LYS A 133 6.05 -3.91 -10.44
N LYS A 134 5.02 -4.58 -10.97
CA LYS A 134 3.62 -4.27 -10.66
C LYS A 134 3.21 -4.75 -9.27
N LEU A 135 3.78 -5.82 -8.77
CA LEU A 135 3.46 -6.43 -7.48
C LEU A 135 4.32 -5.87 -6.34
N ASP A 136 5.61 -5.64 -6.59
CA ASP A 136 6.53 -5.10 -5.59
C ASP A 136 6.39 -3.58 -5.50
N LYS A 137 5.62 -3.13 -4.53
CA LYS A 137 5.39 -1.71 -4.25
C LYS A 137 6.26 -1.24 -3.09
N LYS A 138 6.72 -0.01 -3.17
CA LYS A 138 7.26 0.68 -2.00
C LYS A 138 6.10 1.05 -1.08
N VAL A 139 6.19 0.67 0.19
CA VAL A 139 5.11 0.82 1.16
C VAL A 139 5.59 1.67 2.32
N TYR A 140 4.78 2.66 2.68
CA TYR A 140 4.99 3.54 3.81
C TYR A 140 3.84 3.37 4.81
N PRO A 141 3.94 2.40 5.73
CA PRO A 141 3.02 2.33 6.86
C PRO A 141 3.28 3.50 7.81
N HIS A 142 2.24 4.14 8.29
CA HIS A 142 2.32 5.13 9.35
C HIS A 142 1.20 4.90 10.36
N LEU A 143 1.26 5.51 11.51
CA LEU A 143 0.24 5.35 12.55
C LEU A 143 0.21 6.61 13.43
N GLU A 144 -0.86 7.38 13.28
CA GLU A 144 -1.11 8.62 14.01
C GLU A 144 -1.80 8.34 15.36
N ASP A 145 -1.17 7.53 16.21
CA ASP A 145 -1.67 7.20 17.56
C ASP A 145 -0.66 7.65 18.61
N ILE A 146 -1.11 8.45 19.57
CA ILE A 146 -0.27 8.97 20.67
C ILE A 146 0.33 7.88 21.57
N ARG A 147 -0.23 6.67 21.52
CA ARG A 147 0.31 5.51 22.23
C ARG A 147 1.52 4.90 21.53
N ARG A 148 1.74 5.24 20.26
CA ARG A 148 2.92 4.83 19.53
C ARG A 148 4.17 5.43 20.15
N THR A 149 5.19 4.63 20.33
CA THR A 149 6.48 5.08 20.86
C THR A 149 7.63 4.51 20.05
N ASN A 150 8.66 5.32 19.83
CA ASN A 150 9.92 4.88 19.24
C ASN A 150 10.89 4.34 20.30
N ILE A 151 10.52 4.38 21.58
CA ILE A 151 11.33 3.81 22.66
C ILE A 151 11.17 2.29 22.61
N PRO A 152 12.27 1.53 22.50
CA PRO A 152 12.21 0.07 22.58
C PRO A 152 11.62 -0.35 23.91
N GLU A 153 10.55 -1.12 23.87
CA GLU A 153 9.98 -1.72 25.05
C GLU A 153 10.61 -3.07 25.34
N CYS A 154 10.51 -3.48 26.61
CA CYS A 154 10.87 -4.82 27.01
C CYS A 154 10.05 -5.82 26.18
N GLY A 155 10.71 -6.63 25.34
CA GLY A 155 10.08 -7.69 24.59
C GLY A 155 9.42 -7.28 23.28
N ASP A 156 9.98 -6.38 22.49
CA ASP A 156 9.55 -6.13 21.10
C ASP A 156 8.16 -5.51 20.91
N ARG A 157 7.74 -4.63 21.82
CA ARG A 157 6.41 -4.00 21.80
C ARG A 157 6.44 -2.52 21.46
N ARG A 158 7.02 -2.15 20.32
CA ARG A 158 7.06 -0.74 19.87
C ARG A 158 5.72 -0.19 19.41
N SER A 159 4.70 -1.03 19.33
CA SER A 159 3.39 -0.66 18.82
C SER A 159 2.26 -1.09 19.73
N TRP A 160 2.13 -0.45 20.87
CA TRP A 160 1.07 -0.74 21.84
C TRP A 160 -0.35 -0.59 21.30
N SER A 161 -0.50 0.22 20.27
CA SER A 161 -1.79 0.58 19.70
C SER A 161 -2.26 -0.35 18.60
N ILE A 162 -1.46 -1.34 18.19
CA ILE A 162 -1.82 -2.24 17.09
C ILE A 162 -1.43 -3.70 17.39
N ASN A 163 -2.13 -4.63 16.74
CA ASN A 163 -1.84 -6.04 16.85
C ASN A 163 -0.41 -6.36 16.36
N GLN A 164 0.34 -7.19 17.10
CA GLN A 164 1.74 -7.52 16.79
C GLN A 164 1.93 -8.20 15.43
N TYR A 165 0.96 -8.98 14.97
CA TYR A 165 1.01 -9.58 13.63
C TYR A 165 0.95 -8.48 12.54
N VAL A 166 0.07 -7.49 12.73
CA VAL A 166 -0.04 -6.35 11.79
C VAL A 166 1.25 -5.53 11.79
N TYR A 167 1.82 -5.26 12.97
CA TYR A 167 3.12 -4.60 13.07
C TYR A 167 4.24 -5.40 12.40
N GLY A 168 4.26 -6.72 12.61
CA GLY A 168 5.18 -7.62 11.92
C GLY A 168 5.07 -7.56 10.39
N VAL A 169 3.86 -7.43 9.85
CA VAL A 169 3.65 -7.18 8.42
C VAL A 169 4.26 -5.84 7.99
N CYS A 170 4.07 -4.77 8.77
CA CYS A 170 4.68 -3.48 8.47
C CYS A 170 6.21 -3.55 8.49
N LEU A 171 6.81 -4.27 9.45
CA LEU A 171 8.25 -4.50 9.51
C LEU A 171 8.77 -5.23 8.26
N ASP A 172 8.09 -6.29 7.83
CA ASP A 172 8.49 -7.05 6.64
C ASP A 172 8.36 -6.23 5.34
N LEU A 173 7.32 -5.43 5.22
CA LEU A 173 7.12 -4.55 4.07
C LEU A 173 8.15 -3.41 3.97
N THR A 174 8.82 -3.07 5.08
CA THR A 174 9.73 -1.92 5.22
C THR A 174 11.15 -2.31 5.62
N GLU A 175 11.52 -3.60 5.46
CA GLU A 175 12.86 -4.11 5.79
C GLU A 175 13.28 -3.81 7.25
N GLY A 176 12.32 -3.91 8.16
CA GLY A 176 12.52 -3.77 9.59
C GLY A 176 12.26 -2.37 10.16
N LYS A 177 11.88 -1.38 9.36
CA LYS A 177 11.57 -0.04 9.87
C LYS A 177 10.21 0.01 10.62
N GLY A 178 9.18 -0.61 10.07
CA GLY A 178 7.82 -0.58 10.60
C GLY A 178 7.07 0.68 10.21
N PHE A 179 6.83 1.60 11.15
CA PHE A 179 6.12 2.84 10.88
C PHE A 179 7.06 4.01 10.56
N TYR A 180 6.60 4.84 9.63
CA TYR A 180 7.20 6.13 9.29
C TYR A 180 6.46 7.27 10.01
N GLU A 181 7.13 8.40 10.22
CA GLU A 181 6.48 9.67 10.55
C GLU A 181 5.93 10.29 9.27
N TRP A 182 4.81 11.04 9.37
CA TRP A 182 4.20 11.65 8.19
C TRP A 182 5.15 12.58 7.43
N ASP A 183 5.85 13.44 8.16
CA ASP A 183 6.82 14.36 7.55
C ASP A 183 7.97 13.63 6.85
N GLU A 184 8.42 12.51 7.39
CA GLU A 184 9.44 11.67 6.77
C GLU A 184 8.95 11.09 5.44
N ILE A 185 7.70 10.62 5.38
CA ILE A 185 7.09 10.15 4.13
C ILE A 185 7.11 11.26 3.08
N LEU A 186 6.69 12.47 3.45
CA LEU A 186 6.66 13.60 2.53
C LEU A 186 8.06 13.99 2.03
N GLU A 187 9.07 13.93 2.90
CA GLU A 187 10.45 14.23 2.52
C GLU A 187 11.02 13.19 1.55
N GLU A 188 10.77 11.90 1.79
CA GLU A 188 11.23 10.83 0.89
C GLU A 188 10.55 10.93 -0.47
N LEU A 189 9.24 11.14 -0.50
CA LEU A 189 8.49 11.26 -1.75
C LEU A 189 8.87 12.52 -2.57
N LYS A 190 9.23 13.62 -1.91
CA LYS A 190 9.79 14.81 -2.60
C LYS A 190 11.09 14.48 -3.33
N LYS A 191 11.97 13.69 -2.71
CA LYS A 191 13.24 13.27 -3.33
C LYS A 191 13.03 12.38 -4.55
N GLU A 192 11.99 11.52 -4.52
CA GLU A 192 11.68 10.62 -5.63
C GLU A 192 10.98 11.31 -6.82
N ASN A 193 10.34 12.46 -6.60
CA ASN A 193 9.64 13.22 -7.64
C ASN A 193 10.53 14.24 -8.36
N ASN A 194 11.71 14.56 -7.81
CA ASN A 194 12.72 15.44 -8.41
C ASN A 194 13.71 14.63 -9.27
#